data_7df69378180ca10cdeb676f3afadc8f7
#
_entry.id   7df69378180ca10cdeb676f3afadc8f7
#
_cell.length_a   1.000
_cell.length_b   1.000
_cell.length_c   1.000
_cell.angle_alpha   90.00
_cell.angle_beta   90.00
_cell.angle_gamma   90.00
#
_symmetry.space_group_name_H-M   'P 1'
#
loop_
_entity.id
_entity.type
_entity.pdbx_description
1 polymer ?
#
loop_
_entity_poly.entity_id
_entity_poly.type
_entity_poly.pdbx_seq_one_letter_code
_entity_poly.pdbx_strand_id
1 'polypeptide(L)'
;MENSPSLQLREASLAELLWLHERIAEFPGKASLSFYEERLRHRLSLALVALWDGELAGFKVGYQSELPEQFYSWMGGVRPEFRRKGIATALAEEQERWAKEAGFRVVFFKTRNRFPGMIQFGIERGFKVVDLLPKGGVEDYRIVMRKEL
;
A
#
# COMPACT_ATOMS: atom_id res chain seq x y z
N MET A 1 6.41 -29.56 -19.26
CA MET A 1 5.70 -29.05 -18.08
C MET A 1 5.82 -27.53 -18.04
N GLU A 2 4.71 -26.86 -18.20
CA GLU A 2 4.73 -25.40 -18.13
C GLU A 2 4.77 -24.97 -16.67
N ASN A 3 5.72 -24.11 -16.33
CA ASN A 3 5.78 -23.50 -15.01
C ASN A 3 4.94 -22.24 -15.03
N SER A 4 3.82 -22.24 -14.28
CA SER A 4 3.05 -21.03 -14.07
C SER A 4 3.91 -20.00 -13.33
N PRO A 5 3.80 -18.71 -13.66
CA PRO A 5 4.48 -17.68 -12.89
C PRO A 5 4.11 -17.79 -11.42
N SER A 6 5.10 -17.66 -10.57
CA SER A 6 4.89 -17.80 -9.14
C SER A 6 4.85 -16.43 -8.48
N LEU A 7 3.78 -16.14 -7.77
CA LEU A 7 3.64 -14.95 -6.94
C LEU A 7 3.84 -15.37 -5.49
N GLN A 8 4.78 -14.73 -4.82
CA GLN A 8 5.04 -14.93 -3.40
C GLN A 8 4.93 -13.61 -2.66
N LEU A 9 4.32 -13.63 -1.50
CA LEU A 9 4.26 -12.50 -0.59
C LEU A 9 5.01 -12.86 0.69
N ARG A 10 5.78 -11.92 1.19
CA ARG A 10 6.47 -12.08 2.48
C ARG A 10 6.71 -10.72 3.14
N GLU A 11 7.14 -10.76 4.39
CA GLU A 11 7.54 -9.54 5.07
C GLU A 11 8.75 -8.93 4.37
N ALA A 12 8.75 -7.60 4.30
CA ALA A 12 9.76 -6.81 3.63
C ALA A 12 10.79 -6.29 4.63
N SER A 13 12.04 -6.16 4.19
CA SER A 13 13.02 -5.34 4.87
C SER A 13 12.85 -3.87 4.46
N LEU A 14 13.34 -2.95 5.28
CA LEU A 14 13.32 -1.52 4.94
C LEU A 14 14.12 -1.25 3.66
N ALA A 15 15.23 -1.95 3.46
CA ALA A 15 16.03 -1.81 2.25
C ALA A 15 15.25 -2.21 1.00
N GLU A 16 14.41 -3.24 1.09
CA GLU A 16 13.56 -3.67 -0.02
C GLU A 16 12.48 -2.64 -0.33
N LEU A 17 11.87 -2.05 0.70
CA LEU A 17 10.90 -0.98 0.51
C LEU A 17 11.53 0.21 -0.21
N LEU A 18 12.71 0.61 0.22
CA LEU A 18 13.43 1.73 -0.39
C LEU A 18 13.78 1.44 -1.85
N TRP A 19 14.28 0.25 -2.12
CA TRP A 19 14.65 -0.18 -3.48
C TRP A 19 13.43 -0.11 -4.42
N LEU A 20 12.27 -0.58 -3.96
CA LEU A 20 11.03 -0.53 -4.74
C LEU A 20 10.51 0.90 -4.89
N HIS A 21 10.54 1.68 -3.81
CA HIS A 21 10.11 3.08 -3.83
C HIS A 21 10.81 3.87 -4.94
N GLU A 22 12.12 3.67 -5.07
CA GLU A 22 12.93 4.37 -6.06
C GLU A 22 12.59 3.98 -7.50
N ARG A 23 11.93 2.85 -7.72
CA ARG A 23 11.60 2.32 -9.04
C ARG A 23 10.14 2.50 -9.42
N ILE A 24 9.37 3.18 -8.61
CA ILE A 24 7.96 3.46 -8.85
C ILE A 24 7.80 4.96 -9.04
N ALA A 25 7.52 5.36 -10.29
CA ALA A 25 7.55 6.76 -10.72
C ALA A 25 6.50 7.65 -10.03
N GLU A 26 5.43 7.07 -9.52
CA GLU A 26 4.35 7.81 -8.85
C GLU A 26 4.76 8.37 -7.49
N PHE A 27 5.89 7.90 -6.92
CA PHE A 27 6.42 8.43 -5.68
C PHE A 27 7.39 9.57 -5.97
N PRO A 28 7.05 10.82 -5.61
CA PRO A 28 7.93 11.94 -5.85
C PRO A 28 9.12 11.95 -4.88
N GLY A 29 10.26 12.35 -5.39
CA GLY A 29 11.45 12.57 -4.57
C GLY A 29 12.20 11.29 -4.20
N LYS A 30 13.30 11.48 -3.47
CA LYS A 30 14.11 10.38 -2.98
C LYS A 30 13.66 10.02 -1.57
N ALA A 31 13.41 8.73 -1.35
CA ALA A 31 13.21 8.21 -0.02
C ALA A 31 14.56 7.82 0.58
N SER A 32 14.61 7.72 1.89
CA SER A 32 15.76 7.22 2.64
C SER A 32 15.31 6.15 3.62
N LEU A 33 16.25 5.38 4.15
CA LEU A 33 15.91 4.43 5.20
C LEU A 33 15.28 5.12 6.39
N SER A 34 15.79 6.30 6.77
CA SER A 34 15.24 7.06 7.89
C SER A 34 13.79 7.49 7.67
N PHE A 35 13.39 7.75 6.43
CA PHE A 35 12.00 8.08 6.09
C PHE A 35 11.05 6.96 6.53
N TYR A 36 11.40 5.71 6.24
CA TYR A 36 10.61 4.57 6.66
C TYR A 36 10.78 4.25 8.15
N GLU A 37 12.01 4.27 8.65
CA GLU A 37 12.29 3.98 10.06
C GLU A 37 11.54 4.92 11.01
N GLU A 38 11.59 6.21 10.77
CA GLU A 38 10.92 7.21 11.61
C GLU A 38 9.41 7.05 11.59
N ARG A 39 8.85 6.76 10.41
CA ARG A 39 7.40 6.59 10.29
C ARG A 39 6.92 5.35 11.02
N LEU A 40 7.67 4.27 10.96
CA LEU A 40 7.25 2.97 11.51
C LEU A 40 7.70 2.75 12.95
N ARG A 41 8.58 3.61 13.46
CA ARG A 41 9.13 3.47 14.82
C ARG A 41 8.04 3.49 15.87
N HIS A 42 8.09 2.50 16.78
CA HIS A 42 7.15 2.36 17.90
C HIS A 42 5.69 2.19 17.47
N ARG A 43 5.45 1.76 16.25
CA ARG A 43 4.11 1.51 15.73
C ARG A 43 3.95 0.05 15.37
N LEU A 44 2.77 -0.49 15.64
CA LEU A 44 2.42 -1.80 15.10
C LEU A 44 2.25 -1.64 13.59
N SER A 45 3.09 -2.30 12.82
CA SER A 45 3.16 -2.11 11.38
C SER A 45 3.26 -3.43 10.64
N LEU A 46 2.94 -3.39 9.35
CA LEU A 46 3.14 -4.50 8.43
C LEU A 46 3.80 -3.97 7.18
N ALA A 47 4.88 -4.59 6.78
CA ALA A 47 5.54 -4.29 5.51
C ALA A 47 5.63 -5.59 4.70
N LEU A 48 5.09 -5.56 3.49
CA LEU A 48 5.04 -6.72 2.60
C LEU A 48 5.74 -6.41 1.29
N VAL A 49 6.42 -7.42 0.74
CA VAL A 49 6.86 -7.41 -0.65
C VAL A 49 6.19 -8.54 -1.40
N ALA A 50 5.97 -8.29 -2.68
CA ALA A 50 5.54 -9.28 -3.64
C ALA A 50 6.72 -9.62 -4.54
N LEU A 51 6.97 -10.92 -4.72
CA LEU A 51 7.96 -11.42 -5.64
C LEU A 51 7.24 -12.13 -6.78
N TRP A 52 7.62 -11.79 -8.01
CA TRP A 52 7.12 -12.46 -9.21
C TRP A 52 8.29 -13.21 -9.83
N ASP A 53 8.18 -14.54 -9.82
CA ASP A 53 9.27 -15.43 -10.24
C ASP A 53 10.62 -15.08 -9.58
N GLY A 54 10.57 -14.75 -8.28
CA GLY A 54 11.74 -14.43 -7.49
C GLY A 54 12.22 -12.98 -7.58
N GLU A 55 11.60 -12.15 -8.42
CA GLU A 55 11.98 -10.74 -8.54
C GLU A 55 11.05 -9.84 -7.70
N LEU A 56 11.63 -8.84 -7.04
CA LEU A 56 10.86 -7.85 -6.30
C LEU A 56 9.99 -7.06 -7.27
N ALA A 57 8.68 -7.20 -7.14
CA ALA A 57 7.71 -6.64 -8.07
C ALA A 57 6.88 -5.51 -7.46
N GLY A 58 6.60 -5.56 -6.17
CA GLY A 58 5.76 -4.57 -5.52
C GLY A 58 5.86 -4.65 -4.01
N PHE A 59 5.24 -3.67 -3.34
CA PHE A 59 5.25 -3.62 -1.89
C PHE A 59 3.98 -2.98 -1.35
N LYS A 60 3.74 -3.19 -0.07
CA LYS A 60 2.69 -2.51 0.66
C LYS A 60 3.10 -2.39 2.12
N VAL A 61 2.94 -1.20 2.69
CA VAL A 61 3.31 -0.94 4.08
C VAL A 61 2.24 -0.09 4.74
N GLY A 62 1.92 -0.45 5.97
CA GLY A 62 0.95 0.28 6.76
C GLY A 62 1.23 0.13 8.24
N TYR A 63 0.49 0.88 9.05
CA TYR A 63 0.70 0.89 10.49
C TYR A 63 -0.57 1.30 11.22
N GLN A 64 -0.60 0.99 12.51
CA GLN A 64 -1.67 1.42 13.40
C GLN A 64 -1.72 2.94 13.45
N SER A 65 -2.90 3.52 13.21
CA SER A 65 -3.09 4.96 13.25
C SER A 65 -3.24 5.46 14.69
N GLU A 66 -3.46 6.77 14.85
CA GLU A 66 -3.74 7.36 16.17
C GLU A 66 -5.03 6.81 16.79
N LEU A 67 -5.96 6.33 15.96
CA LEU A 67 -7.13 5.59 16.42
C LEU A 67 -6.77 4.10 16.42
N PRO A 68 -6.57 3.46 17.58
CA PRO A 68 -5.95 2.13 17.65
C PRO A 68 -6.65 1.02 16.89
N GLU A 69 -7.95 1.14 16.62
CA GLU A 69 -8.71 0.14 15.85
C GLU A 69 -8.59 0.32 14.34
N GLN A 70 -7.91 1.38 13.87
CA GLN A 70 -7.77 1.70 12.47
C GLN A 70 -6.34 1.49 11.98
N PHE A 71 -6.22 0.71 10.93
CA PHE A 71 -4.95 0.46 10.25
C PHE A 71 -4.83 1.39 9.03
N TYR A 72 -3.75 2.15 9.00
CA TYR A 72 -3.47 3.04 7.88
C TYR A 72 -2.61 2.32 6.84
N SER A 73 -3.19 2.08 5.68
CA SER A 73 -2.46 1.56 4.51
C SER A 73 -1.71 2.72 3.87
N TRP A 74 -0.50 2.95 4.34
CA TRP A 74 0.25 4.18 4.08
C TRP A 74 0.86 4.26 2.69
N MET A 75 1.62 3.25 2.29
CA MET A 75 2.36 3.25 1.03
C MET A 75 2.21 1.90 0.34
N GLY A 76 2.27 1.92 -0.97
CA GLY A 76 2.27 0.70 -1.75
C GLY A 76 2.39 1.00 -3.22
N GLY A 77 2.88 0.06 -3.98
CA GLY A 77 2.98 0.20 -5.42
C GLY A 77 3.55 -1.05 -6.06
N VAL A 78 3.38 -1.12 -7.36
CA VAL A 78 3.86 -2.21 -8.21
C VAL A 78 4.71 -1.61 -9.31
N ARG A 79 5.88 -2.19 -9.52
CA ARG A 79 6.77 -1.75 -10.62
C ARG A 79 6.03 -1.85 -11.95
N PRO A 80 6.20 -0.88 -12.85
CA PRO A 80 5.46 -0.86 -14.12
C PRO A 80 5.51 -2.17 -14.91
N GLU A 81 6.67 -2.85 -14.91
CA GLU A 81 6.87 -4.10 -15.64
C GLU A 81 6.01 -5.25 -15.12
N PHE A 82 5.53 -5.14 -13.88
CA PHE A 82 4.76 -6.20 -13.22
C PHE A 82 3.29 -5.85 -13.02
N ARG A 83 2.83 -4.77 -13.63
CA ARG A 83 1.41 -4.36 -13.51
C ARG A 83 0.51 -5.30 -14.31
N ARG A 84 -0.79 -5.29 -13.96
CA ARG A 84 -1.85 -6.12 -14.56
C ARG A 84 -1.65 -7.61 -14.37
N LYS A 85 -0.99 -7.99 -13.27
CA LYS A 85 -0.75 -9.40 -12.89
C LYS A 85 -1.45 -9.77 -11.59
N GLY A 86 -2.30 -8.87 -11.05
CA GLY A 86 -3.00 -9.13 -9.80
C GLY A 86 -2.17 -8.91 -8.54
N ILE A 87 -0.99 -8.32 -8.65
CA ILE A 87 -0.08 -8.14 -7.51
C ILE A 87 -0.64 -7.14 -6.49
N ALA A 88 -1.16 -6.00 -6.96
CA ALA A 88 -1.75 -5.01 -6.06
C ALA A 88 -2.91 -5.59 -5.26
N THR A 89 -3.76 -6.38 -5.91
CA THR A 89 -4.88 -7.06 -5.26
C THR A 89 -4.38 -8.06 -4.21
N ALA A 90 -3.39 -8.87 -4.56
CA ALA A 90 -2.82 -9.86 -3.64
C ALA A 90 -2.22 -9.19 -2.39
N LEU A 91 -1.47 -8.11 -2.57
CA LEU A 91 -0.90 -7.34 -1.46
C LEU A 91 -1.99 -6.76 -0.56
N ALA A 92 -3.04 -6.20 -1.17
CA ALA A 92 -4.15 -5.62 -0.41
C ALA A 92 -4.91 -6.67 0.38
N GLU A 93 -5.19 -7.83 -0.22
CA GLU A 93 -5.86 -8.93 0.46
C GLU A 93 -5.06 -9.45 1.65
N GLU A 94 -3.76 -9.61 1.49
CA GLU A 94 -2.89 -10.08 2.57
C GLU A 94 -2.82 -9.05 3.70
N GLN A 95 -2.71 -7.77 3.37
CA GLN A 95 -2.72 -6.71 4.37
C GLN A 95 -4.02 -6.70 5.16
N GLU A 96 -5.17 -6.81 4.48
CA GLU A 96 -6.47 -6.81 5.14
C GLU A 96 -6.66 -8.04 6.01
N ARG A 97 -6.22 -9.22 5.54
CA ARG A 97 -6.26 -10.45 6.33
C ARG A 97 -5.45 -10.30 7.60
N TRP A 98 -4.21 -9.84 7.47
CA TRP A 98 -3.32 -9.63 8.62
C TRP A 98 -3.90 -8.61 9.60
N ALA A 99 -4.40 -7.49 9.10
CA ALA A 99 -4.97 -6.44 9.93
C ALA A 99 -6.17 -6.93 10.72
N LYS A 100 -7.04 -7.70 10.07
CA LYS A 100 -8.21 -8.30 10.75
C LYS A 100 -7.78 -9.25 11.85
N GLU A 101 -6.82 -10.12 11.57
CA GLU A 101 -6.29 -11.07 12.56
C GLU A 101 -5.59 -10.35 13.72
N ALA A 102 -4.96 -9.22 13.45
CA ALA A 102 -4.30 -8.41 14.49
C ALA A 102 -5.29 -7.62 15.36
N GLY A 103 -6.59 -7.64 15.03
CA GLY A 103 -7.62 -7.00 15.83
C GLY A 103 -8.09 -5.64 15.31
N PHE A 104 -7.58 -5.20 14.16
CA PHE A 104 -8.06 -3.96 13.55
C PHE A 104 -9.46 -4.14 13.00
N ARG A 105 -10.27 -3.09 13.09
CA ARG A 105 -11.65 -3.08 12.60
C ARG A 105 -11.81 -2.37 11.27
N VAL A 106 -10.86 -1.49 10.95
CA VAL A 106 -10.93 -0.62 9.80
C VAL A 106 -9.57 -0.54 9.15
N VAL A 107 -9.55 -0.52 7.83
CA VAL A 107 -8.40 -0.11 7.04
C VAL A 107 -8.77 1.12 6.24
N PHE A 108 -7.87 2.10 6.17
CA PHE A 108 -8.07 3.29 5.34
C PHE A 108 -6.80 3.64 4.61
N PHE A 109 -6.95 4.38 3.53
CA PHE A 109 -5.81 4.96 2.81
C PHE A 109 -6.16 6.35 2.32
N LYS A 110 -5.15 7.09 1.91
CA LYS A 110 -5.28 8.42 1.33
C LYS A 110 -4.71 8.40 -0.08
N THR A 111 -5.42 9.00 -1.01
CA THR A 111 -4.97 9.18 -2.38
C THR A 111 -5.26 10.59 -2.85
N ARG A 112 -5.10 10.88 -4.12
CA ARG A 112 -5.36 12.20 -4.70
C ARG A 112 -6.20 12.05 -5.95
N ASN A 113 -6.90 13.14 -6.32
CA ASN A 113 -7.63 13.16 -7.59
C ASN A 113 -6.74 12.82 -8.79
N ARG A 114 -5.47 13.19 -8.71
CA ARG A 114 -4.45 12.90 -9.73
C ARG A 114 -4.34 11.40 -10.05
N PHE A 115 -4.74 10.54 -9.11
CA PHE A 115 -4.62 9.07 -9.26
C PHE A 115 -6.00 8.39 -9.31
N PRO A 116 -6.79 8.62 -10.38
CA PRO A 116 -8.14 8.04 -10.47
C PRO A 116 -8.15 6.51 -10.44
N GLY A 117 -7.09 5.88 -10.94
CA GLY A 117 -6.96 4.43 -10.86
C GLY A 117 -6.93 3.89 -9.44
N MET A 118 -6.34 4.63 -8.51
CA MET A 118 -6.32 4.23 -7.10
C MET A 118 -7.68 4.38 -6.45
N ILE A 119 -8.42 5.41 -6.83
CA ILE A 119 -9.79 5.62 -6.34
C ILE A 119 -10.67 4.46 -6.83
N GLN A 120 -10.58 4.14 -8.12
CA GLN A 120 -11.32 3.03 -8.71
C GLN A 120 -10.97 1.70 -8.05
N PHE A 121 -9.69 1.44 -7.85
CA PHE A 121 -9.20 0.24 -7.17
C PHE A 121 -9.82 0.11 -5.76
N GLY A 122 -9.85 1.22 -5.03
CA GLY A 122 -10.47 1.24 -3.70
C GLY A 122 -11.96 0.93 -3.74
N ILE A 123 -12.69 1.55 -4.66
CA ILE A 123 -14.13 1.31 -4.82
C ILE A 123 -14.42 -0.15 -5.16
N GLU A 124 -13.67 -0.71 -6.12
CA GLU A 124 -13.83 -2.11 -6.52
C GLU A 124 -13.56 -3.09 -5.38
N ARG A 125 -12.70 -2.71 -4.45
CA ARG A 125 -12.36 -3.53 -3.28
C ARG A 125 -13.25 -3.28 -2.07
N GLY A 126 -14.30 -2.47 -2.22
CA GLY A 126 -15.26 -2.20 -1.15
C GLY A 126 -14.93 -1.02 -0.25
N PHE A 127 -13.95 -0.21 -0.60
CA PHE A 127 -13.66 1.03 0.12
C PHE A 127 -14.68 2.10 -0.25
N LYS A 128 -14.95 2.99 0.67
CA LYS A 128 -15.82 4.14 0.48
C LYS A 128 -15.07 5.42 0.74
N VAL A 129 -15.38 6.46 -0.02
CA VAL A 129 -14.85 7.79 0.23
C VAL A 129 -15.50 8.34 1.49
N VAL A 130 -14.70 8.72 2.47
CA VAL A 130 -15.19 9.24 3.75
C VAL A 130 -14.74 10.65 4.04
N ASP A 131 -13.75 11.17 3.30
CA ASP A 131 -13.29 12.54 3.49
C ASP A 131 -12.63 13.08 2.23
N LEU A 132 -12.69 14.40 2.08
CA LEU A 132 -12.06 15.15 1.02
C LEU A 132 -11.35 16.34 1.67
N LEU A 133 -10.04 16.42 1.50
CA LEU A 133 -9.22 17.47 2.09
C LEU A 133 -8.67 18.38 0.98
N PRO A 134 -9.27 19.56 0.76
CA PRO A 134 -8.76 20.52 -0.22
C PRO A 134 -7.37 20.99 0.19
N LYS A 135 -6.38 20.69 -0.64
CA LYS A 135 -4.99 21.04 -0.37
C LYS A 135 -4.26 21.21 -1.71
N GLY A 136 -3.78 22.41 -1.97
CA GLY A 136 -3.21 22.73 -3.28
C GLY A 136 -4.26 22.86 -4.35
N GLY A 137 -3.96 22.46 -5.58
CA GLY A 137 -4.93 22.43 -6.68
C GLY A 137 -5.85 21.21 -6.55
N VAL A 138 -6.94 21.23 -7.33
CA VAL A 138 -7.96 20.17 -7.34
C VAL A 138 -7.33 18.79 -7.57
N GLU A 139 -6.32 18.69 -8.45
CA GLU A 139 -5.64 17.44 -8.75
C GLU A 139 -4.93 16.84 -7.52
N ASP A 140 -4.60 17.66 -6.54
CA ASP A 140 -3.88 17.24 -5.35
C ASP A 140 -4.74 17.17 -4.09
N TYR A 141 -6.05 17.38 -4.22
CA TYR A 141 -6.97 17.18 -3.11
C TYR A 141 -6.84 15.75 -2.61
N ARG A 142 -6.73 15.61 -1.30
CA ARG A 142 -6.64 14.29 -0.66
C ARG A 142 -8.02 13.66 -0.57
N ILE A 143 -8.10 12.41 -0.99
CA ILE A 143 -9.29 11.58 -0.87
C ILE A 143 -8.98 10.51 0.17
N VAL A 144 -9.80 10.43 1.22
CA VAL A 144 -9.64 9.40 2.24
C VAL A 144 -10.68 8.31 1.96
N MET A 145 -10.21 7.08 1.86
CA MET A 145 -11.05 5.92 1.60
C MET A 145 -10.91 4.91 2.72
N ARG A 146 -12.02 4.31 3.10
CA ARG A 146 -12.13 3.46 4.28
C ARG A 146 -12.91 2.20 3.97
N LYS A 147 -12.49 1.09 4.61
CA LYS A 147 -13.18 -0.20 4.52
C LYS A 147 -13.25 -0.84 5.90
N GLU A 148 -14.41 -1.39 6.24
CA GLU A 148 -14.55 -2.18 7.45
C GLU A 148 -14.03 -3.59 7.21
N LEU A 149 -13.28 -4.11 8.18
CA LEU A 149 -12.69 -5.44 8.11
C LEU A 149 -13.59 -6.53 8.70
#